data_969f0b4b0dd708535d2c10b5dff47089
#
_entry.id   969f0b4b0dd708535d2c10b5dff47089
#
_cell.length_a   1.000
_cell.length_b   1.000
_cell.length_c   1.000
_cell.angle_alpha   90.00
_cell.angle_beta   90.00
_cell.angle_gamma   90.00
#
_symmetry.space_group_name_H-M   'P 1'
#
loop_
_entity.id
_entity.type
_entity.pdbx_description
1 polymer ?
#
loop_
_entity_poly.entity_id
_entity_poly.type
_entity_poly.pdbx_seq_one_letter_code
_entity_poly.pdbx_strand_id
1 'polypeptide(L)'
;MTTFQLLLLIVAGGVFYLFFKQLFSGNHPKRGVDFEAKVADEQIGGINRPDKTFSTPAVQPTRMEQLLQMTDDAVGKEDFEEAKKALGSALIIEEDNTEVLQKMGYVYMQTGEYTEAKESYEKLLSLDEKDDMAHALLANVLHKLGDEEGAEKHHERAIVLDPEYAPHHFNYANTLYDLGRKKEALIGYTKAYELDNTLEEAKKMIKELETNDG
;
A
#
# COMPACT_ATOMS: atom_id res chain seq x y z
N MET A 1 41.60 19.66 20.66
CA MET A 1 40.30 19.63 21.38
C MET A 1 40.30 20.79 22.35
N THR A 2 39.28 21.63 22.31
CA THR A 2 39.16 22.74 23.27
C THR A 2 38.71 22.19 24.63
N THR A 3 39.06 22.88 25.73
CA THR A 3 38.67 22.51 27.10
C THR A 3 37.18 22.33 27.22
N PHE A 4 36.39 23.07 26.44
CA PHE A 4 34.93 22.96 26.36
C PHE A 4 34.46 21.61 25.76
N GLN A 5 35.11 21.11 24.70
CA GLN A 5 34.82 19.81 24.11
C GLN A 5 35.12 18.65 25.06
N LEU A 6 36.19 18.76 25.84
CA LEU A 6 36.51 17.75 26.84
C LEU A 6 35.48 17.70 27.96
N LEU A 7 35.02 18.87 28.41
CA LEU A 7 33.97 18.96 29.43
C LEU A 7 32.62 18.37 28.96
N LEU A 8 32.26 18.58 27.71
CA LEU A 8 31.07 18.06 27.09
C LEU A 8 31.09 16.53 26.99
N LEU A 9 32.28 15.95 26.66
CA LEU A 9 32.46 14.49 26.63
C LEU A 9 32.37 13.86 28.03
N ILE A 10 32.90 14.52 29.05
CA ILE A 10 32.79 14.04 30.46
C ILE A 10 31.37 14.07 30.94
N VAL A 11 30.60 15.13 30.63
CA VAL A 11 29.17 15.24 30.98
C VAL A 11 28.35 14.20 30.23
N ALA A 12 28.56 14.04 28.92
CA ALA A 12 27.87 13.03 28.11
C ALA A 12 28.17 11.61 28.61
N GLY A 13 29.44 11.31 28.95
CA GLY A 13 29.85 10.02 29.52
C GLY A 13 29.22 9.76 30.89
N GLY A 14 29.10 10.78 31.72
CA GLY A 14 28.45 10.70 33.04
C GLY A 14 26.96 10.43 32.93
N VAL A 15 26.27 11.13 32.04
CA VAL A 15 24.81 10.91 31.77
C VAL A 15 24.59 9.51 31.22
N PHE A 16 25.44 9.07 30.26
CA PHE A 16 25.34 7.74 29.68
C PHE A 16 25.58 6.64 30.73
N TYR A 17 26.58 6.82 31.61
CA TYR A 17 26.87 5.90 32.71
C TYR A 17 25.71 5.80 33.69
N LEU A 18 25.11 6.92 34.08
CA LEU A 18 23.95 6.93 34.98
C LEU A 18 22.71 6.27 34.36
N PHE A 19 22.49 6.50 33.09
CA PHE A 19 21.40 5.87 32.34
C PHE A 19 21.58 4.35 32.25
N PHE A 20 22.76 3.87 31.90
CA PHE A 20 23.07 2.43 31.87
C PHE A 20 23.03 1.80 33.25
N LYS A 21 23.57 2.47 34.27
CA LYS A 21 23.49 2.00 35.66
C LYS A 21 22.03 1.83 36.10
N GLN A 22 21.14 2.73 35.71
CA GLN A 22 19.72 2.64 36.02
C GLN A 22 19.03 1.51 35.25
N LEU A 23 19.44 1.26 34.01
CA LEU A 23 18.92 0.18 33.17
C LEU A 23 19.32 -1.22 33.70
N PHE A 24 20.53 -1.36 34.23
CA PHE A 24 21.09 -2.63 34.69
C PHE A 24 21.06 -2.82 36.21
N SER A 25 20.60 -1.82 36.99
CA SER A 25 20.59 -1.91 38.45
C SER A 25 19.48 -2.81 39.04
N GLY A 26 18.72 -3.49 38.20
CA GLY A 26 17.73 -4.49 38.67
C GLY A 26 16.56 -3.92 39.48
N ASN A 27 16.47 -2.62 39.65
CA ASN A 27 15.46 -1.96 40.47
C ASN A 27 14.29 -1.45 39.61
N HIS A 28 13.88 -2.26 38.59
CA HIS A 28 12.57 -2.07 38.00
C HIS A 28 11.54 -2.60 38.98
N PRO A 29 10.47 -1.84 39.27
CA PRO A 29 9.33 -2.41 39.99
C PRO A 29 8.91 -3.63 39.18
N LYS A 30 9.08 -4.81 39.80
CA LYS A 30 8.57 -6.05 39.22
C LYS A 30 7.07 -5.84 39.05
N ARG A 31 6.63 -5.63 37.80
CA ARG A 31 5.25 -5.90 37.41
C ARG A 31 5.08 -7.41 37.42
N GLY A 32 5.21 -7.99 38.59
CA GLY A 32 4.73 -9.30 38.88
C GLY A 32 3.22 -9.20 38.90
N VAL A 33 2.58 -9.70 37.91
CA VAL A 33 1.21 -10.15 38.05
C VAL A 33 1.34 -11.39 38.92
N ASP A 34 1.05 -11.25 40.23
CA ASP A 34 0.96 -12.37 41.14
C ASP A 34 -0.22 -13.24 40.68
N PHE A 35 0.09 -14.31 39.95
CA PHE A 35 -0.88 -15.37 39.60
C PHE A 35 -1.17 -16.33 40.79
N GLU A 36 -0.64 -16.09 41.97
CA GLU A 36 -0.99 -16.80 43.18
C GLU A 36 -1.94 -15.97 44.05
N ALA A 37 -3.12 -15.69 43.53
CA ALA A 37 -4.26 -15.39 44.41
C ALA A 37 -4.64 -16.74 45.05
N LYS A 38 -4.29 -16.91 46.34
CA LYS A 38 -4.83 -17.97 47.21
C LYS A 38 -6.35 -17.91 47.13
N VAL A 39 -6.94 -18.90 46.48
CA VAL A 39 -8.37 -19.14 46.56
C VAL A 39 -8.67 -19.46 47.99
N ALA A 40 -9.28 -18.54 48.74
CA ALA A 40 -9.88 -18.84 50.01
C ALA A 40 -11.02 -19.84 49.78
N ASP A 41 -10.95 -20.98 50.47
CA ASP A 41 -12.04 -21.94 50.57
C ASP A 41 -13.24 -21.25 51.25
N GLU A 42 -14.18 -20.75 50.45
CA GLU A 42 -15.52 -20.35 50.92
C GLU A 42 -16.60 -21.09 50.17
N GLN A 43 -17.15 -22.00 50.91
CA GLN A 43 -18.51 -22.57 50.91
C GLN A 43 -19.33 -22.45 49.63
N ILE A 44 -19.62 -23.63 49.12
CA ILE A 44 -20.57 -23.98 48.05
C ILE A 44 -21.99 -23.56 48.52
N GLY A 45 -22.39 -22.41 48.07
CA GLY A 45 -23.80 -21.99 48.05
C GLY A 45 -24.18 -21.80 46.59
N GLY A 46 -25.17 -22.57 46.09
CA GLY A 46 -25.60 -22.56 44.71
C GLY A 46 -26.05 -21.18 44.25
N ILE A 47 -25.25 -20.56 43.40
CA ILE A 47 -25.62 -19.38 42.61
C ILE A 47 -25.46 -19.75 41.13
N ASN A 48 -26.59 -19.68 40.43
CA ASN A 48 -26.60 -19.71 38.95
C ASN A 48 -25.58 -18.69 38.44
N ARG A 49 -24.47 -19.17 37.88
CA ARG A 49 -23.54 -18.32 37.13
C ARG A 49 -24.24 -17.95 35.82
N PRO A 50 -24.47 -16.65 35.55
CA PRO A 50 -24.80 -16.26 34.17
C PRO A 50 -23.68 -16.72 33.26
N ASP A 51 -24.05 -17.26 32.14
CA ASP A 51 -23.12 -17.71 31.08
C ASP A 51 -21.95 -16.72 30.93
N LYS A 52 -20.76 -17.17 31.32
CA LYS A 52 -19.54 -16.50 30.88
C LYS A 52 -19.44 -16.78 29.39
N THR A 53 -20.03 -15.92 28.59
CA THR A 53 -19.64 -15.83 27.21
C THR A 53 -18.15 -15.49 27.22
N PHE A 54 -17.31 -16.48 26.95
CA PHE A 54 -15.94 -16.24 26.61
C PHE A 54 -15.96 -15.38 25.33
N SER A 55 -15.81 -14.08 25.49
CA SER A 55 -15.49 -13.24 24.35
C SER A 55 -14.19 -13.81 23.80
N THR A 56 -14.26 -14.35 22.59
CA THR A 56 -13.05 -14.72 21.85
C THR A 56 -12.14 -13.50 21.89
N PRO A 57 -10.86 -13.63 22.29
CA PRO A 57 -9.95 -12.51 22.27
C PRO A 57 -10.02 -11.86 20.88
N ALA A 58 -10.23 -10.56 20.81
CA ALA A 58 -10.16 -9.85 19.55
C ALA A 58 -8.80 -10.16 18.94
N VAL A 59 -8.83 -10.76 17.74
CA VAL A 59 -7.59 -11.06 17.00
C VAL A 59 -6.92 -9.71 16.74
N GLN A 60 -5.75 -9.50 17.33
CA GLN A 60 -4.98 -8.29 17.08
C GLN A 60 -4.45 -8.36 15.64
N PRO A 61 -4.55 -7.28 14.87
CA PRO A 61 -4.03 -7.27 13.53
C PRO A 61 -2.52 -7.53 13.53
N THR A 62 -2.06 -8.29 12.57
CA THR A 62 -0.64 -8.55 12.35
C THR A 62 0.12 -7.24 12.06
N ARG A 63 1.43 -7.25 12.17
CA ARG A 63 2.24 -6.07 11.83
C ARG A 63 2.08 -5.67 10.36
N MET A 64 1.93 -6.63 9.47
CA MET A 64 1.65 -6.39 8.04
C MET A 64 0.30 -5.69 7.86
N GLU A 65 -0.77 -6.22 8.44
CA GLU A 65 -2.10 -5.60 8.37
C GLU A 65 -2.12 -4.18 8.95
N GLN A 66 -1.38 -3.93 10.04
CA GLN A 66 -1.24 -2.57 10.60
C GLN A 66 -0.55 -1.61 9.62
N LEU A 67 0.51 -2.07 8.93
CA LEU A 67 1.24 -1.25 7.97
C LEU A 67 0.42 -0.97 6.72
N LEU A 68 -0.34 -1.95 6.23
CA LEU A 68 -1.28 -1.76 5.12
C LEU A 68 -2.39 -0.76 5.49
N GLN A 69 -2.96 -0.88 6.69
CA GLN A 69 -3.96 0.07 7.18
C GLN A 69 -3.37 1.49 7.30
N MET A 70 -2.15 1.63 7.85
CA MET A 70 -1.46 2.92 7.91
C MET A 70 -1.24 3.50 6.51
N THR A 71 -0.91 2.66 5.54
CA THR A 71 -0.78 3.08 4.14
C THR A 71 -2.09 3.61 3.59
N ASP A 72 -3.19 2.89 3.77
CA ASP A 72 -4.51 3.31 3.26
C ASP A 72 -4.98 4.61 3.93
N ASP A 73 -4.75 4.75 5.23
CA ASP A 73 -5.05 5.98 5.97
C ASP A 73 -4.21 7.18 5.50
N ALA A 74 -2.93 6.95 5.19
CA ALA A 74 -2.02 7.96 4.69
C ALA A 74 -2.37 8.37 3.25
N VAL A 75 -2.65 7.41 2.38
CA VAL A 75 -3.12 7.66 0.99
C VAL A 75 -4.43 8.44 1.01
N GLY A 76 -5.39 8.08 1.88
CA GLY A 76 -6.65 8.81 2.03
C GLY A 76 -6.50 10.27 2.50
N LYS A 77 -5.35 10.62 3.09
CA LYS A 77 -4.97 11.98 3.51
C LYS A 77 -4.00 12.65 2.53
N GLU A 78 -3.66 11.98 1.42
CA GLU A 78 -2.63 12.40 0.47
C GLU A 78 -1.23 12.56 1.11
N ASP A 79 -0.99 11.92 2.28
CA ASP A 79 0.33 11.87 2.93
C ASP A 79 1.16 10.72 2.33
N PHE A 80 1.61 10.93 1.11
CA PHE A 80 2.36 9.92 0.36
C PHE A 80 3.73 9.61 0.99
N GLU A 81 4.33 10.53 1.74
CA GLU A 81 5.58 10.27 2.44
C GLU A 81 5.40 9.27 3.58
N GLU A 82 4.31 9.39 4.33
CA GLU A 82 3.98 8.40 5.38
C GLU A 82 3.59 7.06 4.75
N ALA A 83 2.82 7.07 3.65
CA ALA A 83 2.49 5.86 2.90
C ALA A 83 3.77 5.11 2.43
N LYS A 84 4.76 5.81 1.84
CA LYS A 84 6.05 5.22 1.43
C LYS A 84 6.80 4.59 2.60
N LYS A 85 6.82 5.23 3.77
CA LYS A 85 7.46 4.68 4.98
C LYS A 85 6.78 3.40 5.48
N ALA A 86 5.46 3.39 5.51
CA ALA A 86 4.69 2.22 5.91
C ALA A 86 4.92 1.05 4.96
N LEU A 87 4.82 1.29 3.64
CA LEU A 87 5.08 0.29 2.60
C LEU A 87 6.53 -0.21 2.61
N GLY A 88 7.51 0.68 2.78
CA GLY A 88 8.91 0.28 2.92
C GLY A 88 9.12 -0.63 4.13
N SER A 89 8.44 -0.36 5.25
CA SER A 89 8.47 -1.23 6.43
C SER A 89 7.78 -2.57 6.18
N ALA A 90 6.74 -2.61 5.34
CA ALA A 90 6.05 -3.83 4.95
C ALA A 90 6.93 -4.71 4.05
N LEU A 91 7.67 -4.13 3.09
CA LEU A 91 8.62 -4.87 2.23
C LEU A 91 9.80 -5.47 3.01
N ILE A 92 10.18 -4.89 4.16
CA ILE A 92 11.18 -5.51 5.05
C ILE A 92 10.65 -6.82 5.68
N ILE A 93 9.32 -6.91 5.90
CA ILE A 93 8.69 -8.12 6.45
C ILE A 93 8.52 -9.17 5.35
N GLU A 94 8.09 -8.74 4.16
CA GLU A 94 7.83 -9.60 3.02
C GLU A 94 8.16 -8.87 1.71
N GLU A 95 9.33 -9.14 1.16
CA GLU A 95 9.88 -8.44 -0.01
C GLU A 95 9.05 -8.63 -1.28
N ASP A 96 8.45 -9.83 -1.45
CA ASP A 96 7.67 -10.21 -2.62
C ASP A 96 6.15 -10.11 -2.38
N ASN A 97 5.71 -9.32 -1.40
CA ASN A 97 4.29 -9.12 -1.15
C ASN A 97 3.67 -8.29 -2.29
N THR A 98 2.81 -8.93 -3.08
CA THR A 98 2.23 -8.34 -4.29
C THR A 98 1.33 -7.15 -3.99
N GLU A 99 0.55 -7.18 -2.89
CA GLU A 99 -0.29 -6.06 -2.47
C GLU A 99 0.56 -4.83 -2.11
N VAL A 100 1.65 -5.04 -1.37
CA VAL A 100 2.57 -3.96 -0.98
C VAL A 100 3.25 -3.36 -2.20
N LEU A 101 3.73 -4.20 -3.14
CA LEU A 101 4.36 -3.74 -4.38
C LEU A 101 3.39 -2.93 -5.24
N GLN A 102 2.14 -3.38 -5.36
CA GLN A 102 1.10 -2.67 -6.10
C GLN A 102 0.80 -1.31 -5.49
N LYS A 103 0.60 -1.25 -4.17
CA LYS A 103 0.38 0.02 -3.44
C LYS A 103 1.59 0.95 -3.54
N MET A 104 2.82 0.42 -3.51
CA MET A 104 4.05 1.20 -3.67
C MET A 104 4.11 1.84 -5.06
N GLY A 105 3.87 1.06 -6.11
CA GLY A 105 3.80 1.58 -7.48
C GLY A 105 2.74 2.68 -7.63
N TYR A 106 1.56 2.50 -7.02
CA TYR A 106 0.52 3.52 -6.99
C TYR A 106 1.00 4.83 -6.31
N VAL A 107 1.62 4.72 -5.13
CA VAL A 107 2.12 5.89 -4.39
C VAL A 107 3.19 6.62 -5.20
N TYR A 108 4.11 5.91 -5.83
CA TYR A 108 5.11 6.51 -6.73
C TYR A 108 4.48 7.19 -7.95
N MET A 109 3.41 6.62 -8.51
CA MET A 109 2.66 7.28 -9.58
C MET A 109 2.06 8.61 -9.11
N GLN A 110 1.47 8.68 -7.91
CA GLN A 110 0.88 9.89 -7.36
C GLN A 110 1.92 10.97 -7.05
N THR A 111 3.13 10.57 -6.68
CA THR A 111 4.24 11.51 -6.40
C THR A 111 5.08 11.87 -7.62
N GLY A 112 4.79 11.27 -8.80
CA GLY A 112 5.53 11.52 -10.05
C GLY A 112 6.88 10.80 -10.13
N GLU A 113 7.13 9.87 -9.22
CA GLU A 113 8.33 9.01 -9.18
C GLU A 113 8.12 7.82 -10.13
N TYR A 114 8.03 8.11 -11.44
CA TYR A 114 7.62 7.12 -12.43
C TYR A 114 8.63 5.99 -12.64
N THR A 115 9.92 6.24 -12.40
CA THR A 115 10.95 5.20 -12.46
C THR A 115 10.77 4.15 -11.39
N GLU A 116 10.52 4.59 -10.17
CA GLU A 116 10.27 3.73 -9.00
C GLU A 116 8.94 2.98 -9.11
N ALA A 117 7.92 3.64 -9.70
CA ALA A 117 6.66 2.99 -10.03
C ALA A 117 6.86 1.85 -11.05
N LYS A 118 7.65 2.09 -12.10
CA LYS A 118 8.02 1.09 -13.10
C LYS A 118 8.69 -0.12 -12.45
N GLU A 119 9.72 0.11 -11.62
CA GLU A 119 10.43 -0.97 -10.91
C GLU A 119 9.46 -1.82 -10.06
N SER A 120 8.51 -1.17 -9.36
CA SER A 120 7.53 -1.86 -8.54
C SER A 120 6.62 -2.77 -9.37
N TYR A 121 6.14 -2.30 -10.53
CA TYR A 121 5.27 -3.11 -11.40
C TYR A 121 6.03 -4.15 -12.22
N GLU A 122 7.27 -3.88 -12.63
CA GLU A 122 8.15 -4.91 -13.21
C GLU A 122 8.44 -6.04 -12.21
N LYS A 123 8.61 -5.71 -10.93
CA LYS A 123 8.75 -6.72 -9.88
C LYS A 123 7.49 -7.58 -9.74
N LEU A 124 6.29 -6.99 -9.79
CA LEU A 124 5.03 -7.75 -9.82
C LEU A 124 4.98 -8.72 -10.99
N LEU A 125 5.31 -8.26 -12.19
CA LEU A 125 5.33 -9.11 -13.38
C LEU A 125 6.42 -10.20 -13.33
N SER A 126 7.49 -9.99 -12.58
CA SER A 126 8.48 -11.04 -12.32
C SER A 126 7.97 -12.16 -11.44
N LEU A 127 6.97 -11.87 -10.59
CA LEU A 127 6.31 -12.85 -9.71
C LEU A 127 5.16 -13.56 -10.44
N ASP A 128 4.39 -12.81 -11.24
CA ASP A 128 3.33 -13.34 -12.09
C ASP A 128 3.30 -12.62 -13.45
N GLU A 129 3.81 -13.27 -14.50
CA GLU A 129 3.79 -12.76 -15.87
C GLU A 129 2.39 -12.64 -16.49
N LYS A 130 1.37 -13.17 -15.83
CA LYS A 130 -0.02 -13.15 -16.29
C LYS A 130 -0.90 -12.22 -15.49
N ASP A 131 -0.33 -11.41 -14.62
CA ASP A 131 -1.06 -10.38 -13.90
C ASP A 131 -1.47 -9.26 -14.88
N ASP A 132 -2.73 -9.30 -15.33
CA ASP A 132 -3.33 -8.34 -16.25
C ASP A 132 -3.33 -6.92 -15.68
N MET A 133 -3.58 -6.80 -14.37
CA MET A 133 -3.57 -5.52 -13.68
C MET A 133 -2.15 -4.91 -13.64
N ALA A 134 -1.13 -5.72 -13.33
CA ALA A 134 0.26 -5.26 -13.33
C ALA A 134 0.69 -4.79 -14.71
N HIS A 135 0.27 -5.49 -15.79
CA HIS A 135 0.49 -5.02 -17.16
C HIS A 135 -0.18 -3.67 -17.43
N ALA A 136 -1.45 -3.48 -17.06
CA ALA A 136 -2.16 -2.22 -17.26
C ALA A 136 -1.52 -1.06 -16.49
N LEU A 137 -1.10 -1.31 -15.24
CA LEU A 137 -0.44 -0.31 -14.40
C LEU A 137 0.94 0.06 -14.95
N LEU A 138 1.73 -0.93 -15.40
CA LEU A 138 3.03 -0.68 -16.03
C LEU A 138 2.87 0.11 -17.33
N ALA A 139 1.85 -0.17 -18.12
CA ALA A 139 1.56 0.58 -19.33
C ALA A 139 1.34 2.08 -19.05
N ASN A 140 0.54 2.39 -18.04
CA ASN A 140 0.31 3.77 -17.61
C ASN A 140 1.61 4.48 -17.20
N VAL A 141 2.49 3.78 -16.49
CA VAL A 141 3.81 4.32 -16.10
C VAL A 141 4.70 4.56 -17.29
N LEU A 142 4.78 3.60 -18.22
CA LEU A 142 5.61 3.70 -19.42
C LEU A 142 5.15 4.89 -20.29
N HIS A 143 3.83 5.09 -20.41
CA HIS A 143 3.29 6.27 -21.09
C HIS A 143 3.76 7.59 -20.40
N LYS A 144 3.72 7.67 -19.05
CA LYS A 144 4.24 8.85 -18.33
C LYS A 144 5.74 9.06 -18.49
N LEU A 145 6.51 7.99 -18.72
CA LEU A 145 7.94 8.03 -19.04
C LEU A 145 8.23 8.33 -20.51
N GLY A 146 7.21 8.38 -21.39
CA GLY A 146 7.36 8.61 -22.81
C GLY A 146 7.77 7.37 -23.63
N ASP A 147 7.70 6.19 -23.02
CA ASP A 147 7.89 4.91 -23.73
C ASP A 147 6.53 4.43 -24.27
N GLU A 148 6.13 5.01 -25.39
CA GLU A 148 4.83 4.78 -26.00
C GLU A 148 4.69 3.36 -26.54
N GLU A 149 5.76 2.81 -27.14
CA GLU A 149 5.76 1.43 -27.67
C GLU A 149 5.63 0.41 -26.53
N GLY A 150 6.35 0.61 -25.42
CA GLY A 150 6.23 -0.20 -24.22
C GLY A 150 4.83 -0.12 -23.63
N ALA A 151 4.26 1.09 -23.55
CA ALA A 151 2.92 1.30 -23.02
C ALA A 151 1.85 0.55 -23.83
N GLU A 152 1.86 0.70 -25.16
CA GLU A 152 0.91 -0.02 -26.05
C GLU A 152 1.01 -1.53 -25.87
N LYS A 153 2.22 -2.08 -25.90
CA LYS A 153 2.45 -3.52 -25.75
C LYS A 153 1.89 -4.06 -24.42
N HIS A 154 2.05 -3.32 -23.35
CA HIS A 154 1.56 -3.73 -22.05
C HIS A 154 0.05 -3.55 -21.91
N HIS A 155 -0.57 -2.50 -22.50
CA HIS A 155 -2.03 -2.37 -22.58
C HIS A 155 -2.65 -3.52 -23.39
N GLU A 156 -2.10 -3.84 -24.58
CA GLU A 156 -2.58 -4.97 -25.38
C GLU A 156 -2.46 -6.29 -24.60
N ARG A 157 -1.38 -6.46 -23.85
CA ARG A 157 -1.21 -7.68 -23.04
C ARG A 157 -2.24 -7.78 -21.92
N ALA A 158 -2.57 -6.68 -21.24
CA ALA A 158 -3.63 -6.65 -20.23
C ALA A 158 -4.98 -7.05 -20.83
N ILE A 159 -5.34 -6.47 -21.98
CA ILE A 159 -6.59 -6.80 -22.69
C ILE A 159 -6.62 -8.27 -23.16
N VAL A 160 -5.49 -8.82 -23.61
CA VAL A 160 -5.42 -10.25 -23.99
C VAL A 160 -5.61 -11.18 -22.79
N LEU A 161 -5.14 -10.78 -21.61
CA LEU A 161 -5.25 -11.58 -20.40
C LEU A 161 -6.66 -11.52 -19.82
N ASP A 162 -7.28 -10.35 -19.77
CA ASP A 162 -8.69 -10.19 -19.40
C ASP A 162 -9.42 -9.23 -20.37
N PRO A 163 -10.00 -9.76 -21.46
CA PRO A 163 -10.66 -8.95 -22.49
C PRO A 163 -12.03 -8.39 -22.06
N GLU A 164 -12.60 -8.92 -20.99
CA GLU A 164 -13.92 -8.49 -20.49
C GLU A 164 -13.81 -7.45 -19.35
N TYR A 165 -12.60 -7.13 -18.92
CA TYR A 165 -12.38 -6.11 -17.88
C TYR A 165 -12.38 -4.71 -18.51
N ALA A 166 -13.48 -4.00 -18.37
CA ALA A 166 -13.70 -2.68 -18.96
C ALA A 166 -12.59 -1.64 -18.69
N PRO A 167 -11.98 -1.57 -17.48
CA PRO A 167 -10.91 -0.63 -17.20
C PRO A 167 -9.65 -0.80 -18.08
N HIS A 168 -9.35 -1.99 -18.60
CA HIS A 168 -8.21 -2.16 -19.51
C HIS A 168 -8.42 -1.41 -20.83
N HIS A 169 -9.60 -1.52 -21.40
CA HIS A 169 -9.96 -0.79 -22.62
C HIS A 169 -10.01 0.71 -22.39
N PHE A 170 -10.52 1.13 -21.21
CA PHE A 170 -10.57 2.55 -20.84
C PHE A 170 -9.18 3.15 -20.67
N ASN A 171 -8.28 2.48 -19.94
CA ASN A 171 -6.92 2.96 -19.71
C ASN A 171 -6.12 3.05 -21.01
N TYR A 172 -6.26 2.04 -21.88
CA TYR A 172 -5.62 2.09 -23.21
C TYR A 172 -6.18 3.23 -24.06
N ALA A 173 -7.49 3.44 -24.04
CA ALA A 173 -8.11 4.56 -24.73
C ALA A 173 -7.60 5.93 -24.23
N ASN A 174 -7.37 6.10 -22.93
CA ASN A 174 -6.77 7.31 -22.37
C ASN A 174 -5.36 7.54 -22.95
N THR A 175 -4.53 6.50 -22.99
CA THR A 175 -3.18 6.57 -23.57
C THR A 175 -3.26 6.96 -25.05
N LEU A 176 -4.13 6.33 -25.84
CA LEU A 176 -4.34 6.66 -27.25
C LEU A 176 -4.85 8.10 -27.45
N TYR A 177 -5.72 8.58 -26.56
CA TYR A 177 -6.22 9.94 -26.58
C TYR A 177 -5.10 10.96 -26.32
N ASP A 178 -4.26 10.72 -25.33
CA ASP A 178 -3.10 11.56 -25.01
C ASP A 178 -2.10 11.62 -26.18
N LEU A 179 -1.95 10.51 -26.92
CA LEU A 179 -1.15 10.43 -28.14
C LEU A 179 -1.80 11.08 -29.37
N GLY A 180 -3.00 11.65 -29.24
CA GLY A 180 -3.74 12.26 -30.34
C GLY A 180 -4.41 11.26 -31.29
N ARG A 181 -4.38 9.96 -31.00
CA ARG A 181 -5.00 8.88 -31.78
C ARG A 181 -6.49 8.77 -31.49
N LYS A 182 -7.21 9.87 -31.68
CA LYS A 182 -8.60 10.06 -31.25
C LYS A 182 -9.58 9.00 -31.76
N LYS A 183 -9.42 8.54 -33.00
CA LYS A 183 -10.32 7.51 -33.59
C LYS A 183 -10.15 6.17 -32.89
N GLU A 184 -8.94 5.79 -32.56
CA GLU A 184 -8.64 4.55 -31.86
C GLU A 184 -9.07 4.66 -30.38
N ALA A 185 -8.85 5.81 -29.75
CA ALA A 185 -9.35 6.10 -28.43
C ALA A 185 -10.88 5.95 -28.35
N LEU A 186 -11.62 6.47 -29.34
CA LEU A 186 -13.07 6.35 -29.42
C LEU A 186 -13.53 4.87 -29.43
N ILE A 187 -12.83 4.02 -30.18
CA ILE A 187 -13.10 2.58 -30.21
C ILE A 187 -12.90 1.96 -28.82
N GLY A 188 -11.79 2.30 -28.16
CA GLY A 188 -11.46 1.79 -26.81
C GLY A 188 -12.48 2.24 -25.76
N TYR A 189 -12.87 3.52 -25.73
CA TYR A 189 -13.90 4.03 -24.83
C TYR A 189 -15.25 3.38 -25.10
N THR A 190 -15.62 3.18 -26.37
CA THR A 190 -16.88 2.51 -26.73
C THR A 190 -16.89 1.07 -26.20
N LYS A 191 -15.77 0.34 -26.40
CA LYS A 191 -15.66 -1.03 -25.88
C LYS A 191 -15.73 -1.08 -24.36
N ALA A 192 -15.06 -0.16 -23.67
CA ALA A 192 -15.12 -0.06 -22.21
C ALA A 192 -16.56 0.19 -21.72
N TYR A 193 -17.30 1.10 -22.37
CA TYR A 193 -18.69 1.41 -22.01
C TYR A 193 -19.67 0.28 -22.36
N GLU A 194 -19.40 -0.49 -23.42
CA GLU A 194 -20.17 -1.71 -23.74
C GLU A 194 -20.01 -2.79 -22.67
N LEU A 195 -18.80 -2.95 -22.12
CA LEU A 195 -18.51 -3.92 -21.06
C LEU A 195 -19.03 -3.46 -19.71
N ASP A 196 -18.91 -2.18 -19.39
CA ASP A 196 -19.45 -1.57 -18.18
C ASP A 196 -20.14 -0.24 -18.49
N ASN A 197 -21.47 -0.29 -18.59
CA ASN A 197 -22.29 0.88 -18.89
C ASN A 197 -22.42 1.88 -17.73
N THR A 198 -21.83 1.61 -16.58
CA THR A 198 -21.75 2.53 -15.43
C THR A 198 -20.51 3.46 -15.51
N LEU A 199 -19.59 3.23 -16.46
CA LEU A 199 -18.43 4.08 -16.69
C LEU A 199 -18.85 5.41 -17.35
N GLU A 200 -19.34 6.35 -16.54
CA GLU A 200 -19.79 7.67 -17.03
C GLU A 200 -18.65 8.48 -17.68
N GLU A 201 -17.38 8.24 -17.30
CA GLU A 201 -16.23 8.88 -17.92
C GLU A 201 -16.02 8.39 -19.36
N ALA A 202 -16.14 7.09 -19.62
CA ALA A 202 -16.08 6.55 -20.97
C ALA A 202 -17.16 7.15 -21.86
N LYS A 203 -18.39 7.21 -21.35
CA LYS A 203 -19.52 7.84 -22.04
C LYS A 203 -19.29 9.32 -22.36
N LYS A 204 -18.69 10.06 -21.41
CA LYS A 204 -18.34 11.47 -21.60
C LYS A 204 -17.31 11.61 -22.73
N MET A 205 -16.24 10.78 -22.71
CA MET A 205 -15.18 10.81 -23.72
C MET A 205 -15.70 10.44 -25.11
N ILE A 206 -16.59 9.45 -25.22
CA ILE A 206 -17.26 9.11 -26.48
C ILE A 206 -17.98 10.32 -27.05
N LYS A 207 -18.84 10.98 -26.23
CA LYS A 207 -19.60 12.15 -26.66
C LYS A 207 -18.69 13.32 -27.10
N GLU A 208 -17.60 13.55 -26.36
CA GLU A 208 -16.62 14.59 -26.70
C GLU A 208 -15.95 14.33 -28.04
N LEU A 209 -15.52 13.09 -28.29
CA LEU A 209 -14.83 12.71 -29.52
C LEU A 209 -15.77 12.73 -30.73
N GLU A 210 -17.03 12.31 -30.60
CA GLU A 210 -18.03 12.38 -31.65
C GLU A 210 -18.37 13.82 -32.06
N THR A 211 -18.41 14.75 -31.10
CA THR A 211 -18.75 16.16 -31.38
C THR A 211 -17.60 16.94 -32.00
N ASN A 212 -16.36 16.51 -31.80
CA ASN A 212 -15.18 17.21 -32.33
C ASN A 212 -14.71 16.71 -33.73
N ASP A 213 -15.31 15.62 -34.23
CA ASP A 213 -15.02 15.09 -35.58
C ASP A 213 -15.98 15.63 -36.69
N GLY A 214 -16.91 16.55 -36.32
CA GLY A 214 -17.85 17.22 -37.22
C GLY A 214 -17.45 18.70 -37.45
#